data_18b9209e1a14945d588adf5f24313d14
#
_entry.id   18b9209e1a14945d588adf5f24313d14
#
_cell.length_a   1.000
_cell.length_b   1.000
_cell.length_c   1.000
_cell.angle_alpha   90.00
_cell.angle_beta   90.00
_cell.angle_gamma   90.00
#
_symmetry.space_group_name_H-M   'P 1'
#
loop_
_entity.id
_entity.type
_entity.pdbx_description
1 polymer ?
#
loop_
_entity_poly.entity_id
_entity_poly.type
_entity_poly.pdbx_seq_one_letter_code
_entity_poly.pdbx_strand_id
1 'polypeptide(L)'
;MQNKFQNPELTAEQQNLYNTIIALQSLIESATLNTAEMSQYTDMTYAKKKKLVSEIYFKDKKRKEFYACKDGRYKSYNPQFIAPSEKELVQKLYDYYFNNTLEDIYKQWVQHRAETQIVSQKTIEEDIGIWNRFIADTELARMQIAEIKPVHVMKLFQIWTGNGKITRKDFNNRKSVLNGIFRHAVLNEIITFSPITDLPCNTLKFKLPKASKKAYTVEERAMLLSYLKTLEQDAYTLAIQFAFYGIFRVGEIKGLTWDTENENIITIKQQLVEERTLQEDMTFSHPHRVLKDPKGNPFYSIRTEELPEAGINILRKMKELNPNGKLVFMHEGRPLT
;
A
#
# COMPACT_ATOMS: atom_id res chain seq x y z
N MET A 1 5.02 58.90 -43.28
CA MET A 1 5.37 58.94 -41.85
C MET A 1 5.43 57.48 -41.36
N GLN A 2 6.62 56.94 -41.27
CA GLN A 2 6.87 55.58 -40.77
C GLN A 2 6.99 55.63 -39.24
N ASN A 3 6.04 55.05 -38.52
CA ASN A 3 6.16 54.87 -37.08
C ASN A 3 7.05 53.63 -36.82
N LYS A 4 8.30 53.91 -36.41
CA LYS A 4 9.17 52.93 -35.78
C LYS A 4 8.69 52.71 -34.34
N PHE A 5 8.04 51.57 -34.07
CA PHE A 5 7.93 51.04 -32.72
C PHE A 5 9.28 50.44 -32.36
N GLN A 6 10.06 51.16 -31.54
CA GLN A 6 11.20 50.57 -30.85
C GLN A 6 10.65 49.62 -29.76
N ASN A 7 10.98 48.32 -29.86
CA ASN A 7 10.79 47.39 -28.78
C ASN A 7 11.65 47.82 -27.59
N PRO A 8 11.10 47.95 -26.38
CA PRO A 8 11.92 48.21 -25.20
C PRO A 8 12.83 47.01 -24.96
N GLU A 9 14.15 47.24 -24.81
CA GLU A 9 15.10 46.22 -24.40
C GLU A 9 14.65 45.65 -23.06
N LEU A 10 14.42 44.31 -23.03
CA LEU A 10 14.07 43.57 -21.81
C LEU A 10 15.19 43.70 -20.79
N THR A 11 14.86 43.93 -19.54
CA THR A 11 15.84 43.89 -18.45
C THR A 11 16.44 42.46 -18.32
N ALA A 12 17.61 42.35 -17.73
CA ALA A 12 18.28 41.04 -17.55
C ALA A 12 17.40 39.99 -16.82
N GLU A 13 16.54 40.44 -15.89
CA GLU A 13 15.56 39.59 -15.21
C GLU A 13 14.42 39.15 -16.15
N GLN A 14 13.91 40.05 -16.97
CA GLN A 14 12.90 39.75 -17.98
C GLN A 14 13.42 38.77 -19.04
N GLN A 15 14.68 38.90 -19.45
CA GLN A 15 15.34 38.01 -20.39
C GLN A 15 15.53 36.62 -19.80
N ASN A 16 15.91 36.51 -18.51
CA ASN A 16 16.01 35.26 -17.80
C ASN A 16 14.64 34.56 -17.66
N LEU A 17 13.60 35.31 -17.34
CA LEU A 17 12.23 34.77 -17.24
C LEU A 17 11.74 34.27 -18.60
N TYR A 18 11.99 35.05 -19.66
CA TYR A 18 11.64 34.66 -21.04
C TYR A 18 12.37 33.34 -21.46
N ASN A 19 13.65 33.22 -21.20
CA ASN A 19 14.43 32.01 -21.50
C ASN A 19 13.93 30.80 -20.67
N THR A 20 13.52 31.03 -19.43
CA THR A 20 12.94 29.99 -18.57
C THR A 20 11.59 29.52 -19.12
N ILE A 21 10.73 30.44 -19.60
CA ILE A 21 9.44 30.12 -20.22
C ILE A 21 9.64 29.29 -21.50
N ILE A 22 10.59 29.66 -22.36
CA ILE A 22 10.91 28.92 -23.58
C ILE A 22 11.43 27.49 -23.23
N ALA A 23 12.28 27.35 -22.22
CA ALA A 23 12.77 26.07 -21.77
C ALA A 23 11.65 25.19 -21.20
N LEU A 24 10.71 25.77 -20.45
CA LEU A 24 9.53 25.08 -19.95
C LEU A 24 8.55 24.68 -21.08
N GLN A 25 8.35 25.55 -22.07
CA GLN A 25 7.54 25.22 -23.25
C GLN A 25 8.15 24.04 -24.04
N SER A 26 9.45 24.04 -24.26
CA SER A 26 10.17 22.94 -24.92
C SER A 26 10.08 21.63 -24.13
N LEU A 27 10.13 21.69 -22.78
CA LEU A 27 9.92 20.54 -21.91
C LEU A 27 8.48 20.02 -21.96
N ILE A 28 7.49 20.91 -22.01
CA ILE A 28 6.05 20.56 -22.15
C ILE A 28 5.78 19.95 -23.52
N GLU A 29 6.37 20.49 -24.58
CA GLU A 29 6.27 19.93 -25.95
C GLU A 29 6.92 18.56 -26.05
N SER A 30 8.08 18.34 -25.43
CA SER A 30 8.73 17.01 -25.36
C SER A 30 7.95 16.03 -24.50
N ALA A 31 7.32 16.48 -23.41
CA ALA A 31 6.46 15.65 -22.57
C ALA A 31 5.13 15.32 -23.28
N THR A 32 4.55 16.25 -24.06
CA THR A 32 3.36 15.98 -24.88
C THR A 32 3.67 15.08 -26.07
N LEU A 33 4.86 15.17 -26.67
CA LEU A 33 5.32 14.21 -27.68
C LEU A 33 5.51 12.82 -27.07
N ASN A 34 6.09 12.69 -25.88
CA ASN A 34 6.19 11.42 -25.16
C ASN A 34 4.81 10.86 -24.76
N THR A 35 3.86 11.71 -24.35
CA THR A 35 2.47 11.27 -24.09
C THR A 35 1.73 10.92 -25.37
N ALA A 36 1.99 11.58 -26.50
CA ALA A 36 1.43 11.20 -27.80
C ALA A 36 2.05 9.91 -28.33
N GLU A 37 3.33 9.65 -28.14
CA GLU A 37 3.98 8.38 -28.43
C GLU A 37 3.50 7.27 -27.49
N MET A 38 3.29 7.52 -26.21
CA MET A 38 2.65 6.56 -25.30
C MET A 38 1.17 6.34 -25.65
N SER A 39 0.44 7.35 -26.10
CA SER A 39 -0.93 7.19 -26.63
C SER A 39 -0.94 6.36 -27.91
N GLN A 40 0.09 6.41 -28.76
CA GLN A 40 0.24 5.49 -29.88
C GLN A 40 0.50 4.04 -29.44
N TYR A 41 1.10 3.83 -28.26
CA TYR A 41 1.23 2.48 -27.67
C TYR A 41 -0.06 2.01 -26.99
N THR A 42 -0.88 2.88 -26.43
CA THR A 42 -2.16 2.54 -25.80
C THR A 42 -3.29 2.33 -26.81
N ASP A 43 -3.21 2.90 -28.01
CA ASP A 43 -4.19 2.73 -29.08
C ASP A 43 -3.64 1.85 -30.23
N MET A 44 -3.13 0.67 -29.85
CA MET A 44 -2.75 -0.31 -30.87
C MET A 44 -3.96 -0.71 -31.68
N THR A 45 -3.93 -0.45 -33.00
CA THR A 45 -5.01 -0.82 -33.92
C THR A 45 -5.30 -2.32 -33.84
N TYR A 46 -6.55 -2.71 -34.07
CA TYR A 46 -6.97 -4.12 -34.14
C TYR A 46 -6.02 -4.98 -34.97
N ALA A 47 -5.56 -4.47 -36.10
CA ALA A 47 -4.66 -5.19 -37.01
C ALA A 47 -3.29 -5.51 -36.33
N LYS A 48 -2.72 -4.57 -35.59
CA LYS A 48 -1.48 -4.79 -34.84
C LYS A 48 -1.68 -5.80 -33.72
N LYS A 49 -2.77 -5.69 -32.94
CA LYS A 49 -3.12 -6.66 -31.88
C LYS A 49 -3.32 -8.06 -32.47
N LYS A 50 -4.08 -8.18 -33.55
CA LYS A 50 -4.32 -9.45 -34.23
C LYS A 50 -3.02 -10.10 -34.70
N LYS A 51 -2.09 -9.31 -35.27
CA LYS A 51 -0.79 -9.82 -35.74
C LYS A 51 0.00 -10.40 -34.54
N LEU A 52 0.18 -9.64 -33.48
CA LEU A 52 0.94 -10.07 -32.27
C LEU A 52 0.32 -11.33 -31.64
N VAL A 53 -1.00 -11.33 -31.46
CA VAL A 53 -1.71 -12.49 -30.89
C VAL A 53 -1.55 -13.71 -31.83
N SER A 54 -1.66 -13.53 -33.13
CA SER A 54 -1.54 -14.63 -34.08
C SER A 54 -0.16 -15.27 -34.08
N GLU A 55 0.89 -14.49 -33.96
CA GLU A 55 2.28 -14.97 -33.86
C GLU A 55 2.47 -15.91 -32.67
N ILE A 56 1.86 -15.59 -31.52
CA ILE A 56 1.96 -16.41 -30.29
C ILE A 56 0.93 -17.55 -30.32
N TYR A 57 -0.34 -17.22 -30.49
CA TYR A 57 -1.44 -18.19 -30.40
C TYR A 57 -1.37 -19.33 -31.40
N PHE A 58 -0.92 -19.04 -32.62
CA PHE A 58 -0.83 -20.04 -33.69
C PHE A 58 0.56 -20.63 -33.90
N LYS A 59 1.55 -20.29 -33.08
CA LYS A 59 2.95 -20.73 -33.22
C LYS A 59 3.06 -22.24 -33.47
N ASP A 60 2.43 -23.05 -32.62
CA ASP A 60 2.50 -24.50 -32.66
C ASP A 60 1.19 -25.17 -33.15
N LYS A 61 0.26 -24.38 -33.75
CA LYS A 61 -1.01 -24.89 -34.23
C LYS A 61 -0.98 -25.04 -35.74
N LYS A 62 -1.60 -26.10 -36.24
CA LYS A 62 -1.76 -26.34 -37.71
C LYS A 62 -2.60 -25.25 -38.36
N ARG A 63 -3.62 -24.78 -37.66
CA ARG A 63 -4.53 -23.74 -38.12
C ARG A 63 -3.93 -22.36 -37.78
N LYS A 64 -3.99 -21.43 -38.73
CA LYS A 64 -3.39 -20.09 -38.61
C LYS A 64 -4.41 -18.94 -38.62
N GLU A 65 -5.70 -19.24 -38.47
CA GLU A 65 -6.77 -18.23 -38.49
C GLU A 65 -7.84 -18.50 -37.45
N PHE A 66 -8.53 -17.44 -37.04
CA PHE A 66 -9.70 -17.52 -36.17
C PHE A 66 -10.96 -17.74 -37.00
N TYR A 67 -11.83 -18.64 -36.56
CA TYR A 67 -13.11 -18.92 -37.22
C TYR A 67 -14.26 -18.89 -36.23
N ALA A 68 -15.42 -18.44 -36.73
CA ALA A 68 -16.65 -18.58 -35.99
C ALA A 68 -17.04 -20.05 -35.82
N CYS A 69 -17.52 -20.42 -34.67
CA CYS A 69 -18.16 -21.70 -34.42
C CYS A 69 -19.56 -21.73 -35.05
N LYS A 70 -20.20 -22.91 -35.13
CA LYS A 70 -21.56 -23.07 -35.64
C LYS A 70 -22.60 -22.18 -34.96
N ASP A 71 -22.33 -21.78 -33.72
CA ASP A 71 -23.16 -20.87 -32.91
C ASP A 71 -22.86 -19.38 -33.16
N GLY A 72 -22.04 -19.06 -34.17
CA GLY A 72 -21.66 -17.69 -34.52
C GLY A 72 -20.60 -17.05 -33.60
N ARG A 73 -20.23 -17.71 -32.53
CA ARG A 73 -19.21 -17.20 -31.58
C ARG A 73 -17.81 -17.64 -31.99
N TYR A 74 -16.82 -16.84 -31.62
CA TYR A 74 -15.40 -17.16 -31.79
C TYR A 74 -14.86 -17.82 -30.54
N LYS A 75 -14.05 -18.86 -30.68
CA LYS A 75 -13.45 -19.60 -29.53
C LYS A 75 -11.95 -19.78 -29.73
N SER A 76 -11.21 -19.68 -28.64
CA SER A 76 -9.82 -20.11 -28.55
C SER A 76 -9.70 -21.34 -27.65
N TYR A 77 -8.60 -22.09 -27.81
CA TYR A 77 -8.24 -23.24 -27.04
C TYR A 77 -6.78 -23.06 -26.59
N ASN A 78 -6.56 -23.09 -25.29
CA ASN A 78 -5.25 -22.87 -24.72
C ASN A 78 -4.60 -21.49 -25.08
N PRO A 79 -4.99 -20.39 -24.45
CA PRO A 79 -6.04 -20.29 -23.41
C PRO A 79 -7.45 -20.41 -23.99
N GLN A 80 -8.41 -20.80 -23.15
CA GLN A 80 -9.80 -20.98 -23.58
C GLN A 80 -10.58 -19.69 -23.37
N PHE A 81 -11.00 -19.04 -24.47
CA PHE A 81 -11.89 -17.89 -24.45
C PHE A 81 -13.04 -18.08 -25.44
N ILE A 82 -14.15 -17.43 -25.13
CA ILE A 82 -15.33 -17.33 -26.00
C ILE A 82 -15.66 -15.86 -26.15
N ALA A 83 -15.94 -15.43 -27.37
CA ALA A 83 -16.33 -14.06 -27.69
C ALA A 83 -17.36 -14.01 -28.80
N PRO A 84 -18.26 -13.01 -28.83
CA PRO A 84 -19.26 -12.85 -29.91
C PRO A 84 -18.64 -12.42 -31.22
N SER A 85 -17.44 -11.84 -31.23
CA SER A 85 -16.73 -11.43 -32.45
C SER A 85 -15.25 -11.82 -32.41
N GLU A 86 -14.62 -11.89 -33.58
CA GLU A 86 -13.18 -12.09 -33.68
C GLU A 86 -12.41 -10.97 -33.01
N LYS A 87 -12.87 -9.73 -33.14
CA LYS A 87 -12.23 -8.56 -32.53
C LYS A 87 -12.17 -8.68 -31.03
N GLU A 88 -13.24 -9.11 -30.39
CA GLU A 88 -13.27 -9.32 -28.94
C GLU A 88 -12.44 -10.53 -28.50
N LEU A 89 -12.42 -11.62 -29.33
CA LEU A 89 -11.55 -12.75 -29.04
C LEU A 89 -10.08 -12.35 -29.11
N VAL A 90 -9.69 -11.61 -30.14
CA VAL A 90 -8.33 -11.08 -30.28
C VAL A 90 -7.99 -10.13 -29.12
N GLN A 91 -8.93 -9.30 -28.69
CA GLN A 91 -8.70 -8.43 -27.52
C GLN A 91 -8.45 -9.26 -26.26
N LYS A 92 -9.30 -10.24 -25.96
CA LYS A 92 -9.11 -11.14 -24.80
C LYS A 92 -7.78 -11.89 -24.85
N LEU A 93 -7.37 -12.38 -26.03
CA LEU A 93 -6.08 -13.04 -26.21
C LEU A 93 -4.90 -12.04 -26.07
N TYR A 94 -5.08 -10.83 -26.57
CA TYR A 94 -4.09 -9.77 -26.44
C TYR A 94 -3.87 -9.42 -24.97
N ASP A 95 -4.94 -9.20 -24.23
CA ASP A 95 -4.87 -8.90 -22.79
C ASP A 95 -4.22 -10.06 -22.02
N TYR A 96 -4.57 -11.30 -22.38
CA TYR A 96 -3.94 -12.48 -21.79
C TYR A 96 -2.43 -12.56 -22.05
N TYR A 97 -1.97 -12.27 -23.26
CA TYR A 97 -0.57 -12.42 -23.63
C TYR A 97 0.29 -11.19 -23.33
N PHE A 98 -0.28 -10.00 -23.27
CA PHE A 98 0.49 -8.75 -23.22
C PHE A 98 0.17 -7.83 -22.05
N ASN A 99 -1.02 -7.96 -21.43
CA ASN A 99 -1.46 -7.05 -20.36
C ASN A 99 -1.62 -7.74 -19.01
N ASN A 100 -1.08 -8.92 -18.82
CA ASN A 100 -1.19 -9.70 -17.59
C ASN A 100 0.20 -10.08 -17.04
N THR A 101 1.12 -9.13 -16.96
CA THR A 101 2.34 -9.34 -16.19
C THR A 101 2.02 -9.43 -14.70
N LEU A 102 2.93 -9.96 -13.90
CA LEU A 102 2.74 -9.95 -12.45
C LEU A 102 2.56 -8.52 -11.91
N GLU A 103 3.23 -7.53 -12.53
CA GLU A 103 3.08 -6.12 -12.20
C GLU A 103 1.68 -5.59 -12.52
N ASP A 104 1.10 -5.95 -13.67
CA ASP A 104 -0.27 -5.52 -14.04
C ASP A 104 -1.28 -6.10 -13.06
N ILE A 105 -1.15 -7.36 -12.70
CA ILE A 105 -2.02 -8.02 -11.72
C ILE A 105 -1.83 -7.43 -10.31
N TYR A 106 -0.60 -7.07 -9.94
CA TYR A 106 -0.36 -6.36 -8.70
C TYR A 106 -1.12 -5.04 -8.64
N LYS A 107 -1.09 -4.22 -9.71
CA LYS A 107 -1.81 -2.95 -9.76
C LYS A 107 -3.32 -3.16 -9.61
N GLN A 108 -3.88 -4.14 -10.31
CA GLN A 108 -5.30 -4.52 -10.19
C GLN A 108 -5.64 -4.99 -8.76
N TRP A 109 -4.78 -5.80 -8.15
CA TRP A 109 -4.98 -6.29 -6.78
C TRP A 109 -4.97 -5.17 -5.74
N VAL A 110 -4.05 -4.21 -5.86
CA VAL A 110 -3.97 -3.05 -4.96
C VAL A 110 -5.20 -2.18 -5.11
N GLN A 111 -5.59 -1.86 -6.34
CA GLN A 111 -6.78 -1.05 -6.63
C GLN A 111 -8.05 -1.71 -6.10
N HIS A 112 -8.27 -2.99 -6.38
CA HIS A 112 -9.42 -3.74 -5.86
C HIS A 112 -9.51 -3.68 -4.33
N ARG A 113 -8.40 -3.80 -3.64
CA ARG A 113 -8.36 -3.72 -2.16
C ARG A 113 -8.66 -2.32 -1.64
N ALA A 114 -8.23 -1.29 -2.35
CA ALA A 114 -8.52 0.11 -2.01
C ALA A 114 -10.01 0.43 -2.20
N GLU A 115 -10.60 -0.02 -3.29
CA GLU A 115 -12.02 0.18 -3.62
C GLU A 115 -12.95 -0.58 -2.67
N THR A 116 -12.63 -1.83 -2.38
CA THR A 116 -13.47 -2.70 -1.53
C THR A 116 -13.28 -2.46 -0.04
N GLN A 117 -12.24 -1.73 0.36
CA GLN A 117 -11.91 -1.42 1.76
C GLN A 117 -11.82 -2.66 2.69
N ILE A 118 -11.56 -3.84 2.12
CA ILE A 118 -11.42 -5.11 2.87
C ILE A 118 -10.28 -5.04 3.88
N VAL A 119 -9.28 -4.20 3.61
CA VAL A 119 -8.12 -3.98 4.50
C VAL A 119 -7.90 -2.49 4.74
N SER A 120 -7.20 -2.16 5.83
CA SER A 120 -6.87 -0.77 6.13
C SER A 120 -5.90 -0.17 5.09
N GLN A 121 -6.00 1.14 4.87
CA GLN A 121 -5.07 1.90 4.00
C GLN A 121 -3.61 1.68 4.40
N LYS A 122 -3.33 1.60 5.70
CA LYS A 122 -1.99 1.29 6.21
C LYS A 122 -1.47 -0.07 5.75
N THR A 123 -2.32 -1.08 5.69
CA THR A 123 -1.94 -2.41 5.17
C THR A 123 -1.61 -2.34 3.68
N ILE A 124 -2.37 -1.56 2.90
CA ILE A 124 -2.09 -1.34 1.48
C ILE A 124 -0.74 -0.61 1.32
N GLU A 125 -0.48 0.42 2.13
CA GLU A 125 0.81 1.15 2.12
C GLU A 125 1.99 0.22 2.43
N GLU A 126 1.85 -0.66 3.43
CA GLU A 126 2.87 -1.65 3.78
C GLU A 126 3.12 -2.65 2.64
N ASP A 127 2.06 -3.14 1.98
CA ASP A 127 2.15 -4.07 0.87
C ASP A 127 2.77 -3.43 -0.39
N ILE A 128 2.43 -2.17 -0.70
CA ILE A 128 3.08 -1.38 -1.75
C ILE A 128 4.57 -1.19 -1.42
N GLY A 129 4.89 -0.88 -0.17
CA GLY A 129 6.28 -0.77 0.28
C GLY A 129 7.07 -2.08 0.15
N ILE A 130 6.44 -3.23 0.34
CA ILE A 130 7.05 -4.55 0.12
C ILE A 130 7.25 -4.80 -1.37
N TRP A 131 6.24 -4.54 -2.19
CA TRP A 131 6.33 -4.68 -3.64
C TRP A 131 7.50 -3.86 -4.20
N ASN A 132 7.51 -2.55 -3.94
CA ASN A 132 8.53 -1.64 -4.48
C ASN A 132 9.95 -2.01 -4.06
N ARG A 133 10.14 -2.49 -2.82
CA ARG A 133 11.48 -2.81 -2.32
C ARG A 133 12.01 -4.19 -2.72
N PHE A 134 11.13 -5.15 -3.01
CA PHE A 134 11.55 -6.56 -3.09
C PHE A 134 11.05 -7.32 -4.31
N ILE A 135 10.10 -6.76 -5.08
CA ILE A 135 9.47 -7.46 -6.19
C ILE A 135 9.54 -6.66 -7.49
N ALA A 136 9.25 -5.38 -7.48
CA ALA A 136 9.10 -4.53 -8.67
C ALA A 136 10.27 -4.61 -9.67
N ASP A 137 11.51 -4.61 -9.18
CA ASP A 137 12.70 -4.64 -10.03
C ASP A 137 13.17 -6.05 -10.41
N THR A 138 12.38 -7.08 -10.08
CA THR A 138 12.74 -8.47 -10.39
C THR A 138 12.25 -8.87 -11.79
N GLU A 139 12.92 -9.89 -12.39
CA GLU A 139 12.44 -10.52 -13.61
C GLU A 139 11.00 -11.04 -13.46
N LEU A 140 10.66 -11.53 -12.25
CA LEU A 140 9.35 -12.09 -11.96
C LEU A 140 8.23 -11.05 -12.16
N ALA A 141 8.45 -9.78 -11.79
CA ALA A 141 7.46 -8.71 -11.95
C ALA A 141 7.06 -8.50 -13.41
N ARG A 142 8.01 -8.66 -14.33
CA ARG A 142 7.83 -8.44 -15.77
C ARG A 142 7.35 -9.68 -16.52
N MET A 143 7.34 -10.84 -15.88
CA MET A 143 6.85 -12.07 -16.52
C MET A 143 5.33 -12.05 -16.66
N GLN A 144 4.83 -12.63 -17.77
CA GLN A 144 3.42 -12.94 -17.90
C GLN A 144 3.00 -13.88 -16.77
N ILE A 145 1.93 -13.55 -16.05
CA ILE A 145 1.55 -14.29 -14.84
C ILE A 145 1.23 -15.75 -15.14
N ALA A 146 0.70 -16.03 -16.33
CA ALA A 146 0.42 -17.39 -16.80
C ALA A 146 1.70 -18.24 -17.06
N GLU A 147 2.84 -17.60 -17.27
CA GLU A 147 4.13 -18.27 -17.51
C GLU A 147 4.92 -18.48 -16.23
N ILE A 148 4.50 -17.87 -15.12
CA ILE A 148 5.17 -18.01 -13.83
C ILE A 148 4.96 -19.42 -13.28
N LYS A 149 6.06 -20.16 -13.16
CA LYS A 149 6.10 -21.51 -12.60
C LYS A 149 6.56 -21.48 -11.14
N PRO A 150 6.28 -22.51 -10.35
CA PRO A 150 6.78 -22.65 -8.98
C PRO A 150 8.29 -22.43 -8.82
N VAL A 151 9.09 -22.86 -9.81
CA VAL A 151 10.56 -22.69 -9.80
C VAL A 151 10.97 -21.21 -9.84
N HIS A 152 10.24 -20.35 -10.57
CA HIS A 152 10.53 -18.92 -10.64
C HIS A 152 10.30 -18.25 -9.29
N VAL A 153 9.20 -18.57 -8.63
CA VAL A 153 8.88 -18.07 -7.29
C VAL A 153 9.89 -18.58 -6.26
N MET A 154 10.24 -19.87 -6.33
CA MET A 154 11.23 -20.46 -5.42
C MET A 154 12.61 -19.80 -5.57
N LYS A 155 13.04 -19.49 -6.80
CA LYS A 155 14.29 -18.74 -7.06
C LYS A 155 14.27 -17.38 -6.36
N LEU A 156 13.15 -16.64 -6.44
CA LEU A 156 12.99 -15.37 -5.75
C LEU A 156 13.06 -15.55 -4.22
N PHE A 157 12.43 -16.57 -3.67
CA PHE A 157 12.48 -16.89 -2.24
C PHE A 157 13.91 -17.20 -1.76
N GLN A 158 14.67 -17.94 -2.55
CA GLN A 158 16.09 -18.21 -2.28
C GLN A 158 16.93 -16.93 -2.30
N ILE A 159 16.66 -16.01 -3.23
CA ILE A 159 17.32 -14.69 -3.27
C ILE A 159 16.99 -13.90 -2.01
N TRP A 160 15.72 -13.84 -1.58
CA TRP A 160 15.33 -13.11 -0.38
C TRP A 160 15.95 -13.67 0.90
N THR A 161 15.99 -14.98 1.02
CA THR A 161 16.51 -15.62 2.24
C THR A 161 18.03 -15.63 2.30
N GLY A 162 18.71 -15.75 1.13
CA GLY A 162 20.15 -15.60 0.97
C GLY A 162 20.97 -16.22 2.11
N ASN A 163 20.74 -17.50 2.43
CA ASN A 163 21.41 -18.20 3.54
C ASN A 163 21.21 -17.55 4.92
N GLY A 164 20.00 -17.10 5.22
CA GLY A 164 19.66 -16.58 6.54
C GLY A 164 19.85 -15.06 6.69
N LYS A 165 19.69 -14.30 5.62
CA LYS A 165 19.74 -12.82 5.69
C LYS A 165 18.53 -12.21 6.35
N ILE A 166 17.35 -12.83 6.24
CA ILE A 166 16.09 -12.29 6.75
C ILE A 166 15.45 -13.24 7.77
N THR A 167 14.61 -12.69 8.63
CA THR A 167 13.82 -13.50 9.58
C THR A 167 12.67 -14.21 8.87
N ARG A 168 12.14 -15.28 9.49
CA ARG A 168 10.93 -15.94 8.97
C ARG A 168 9.73 -14.99 8.91
N LYS A 169 9.63 -14.03 9.84
CA LYS A 169 8.57 -13.03 9.84
C LYS A 169 8.67 -12.12 8.59
N ASP A 170 9.86 -11.59 8.30
CA ASP A 170 10.09 -10.75 7.12
C ASP A 170 9.79 -11.50 5.82
N PHE A 171 10.20 -12.77 5.74
CA PHE A 171 9.88 -13.63 4.61
C PHE A 171 8.36 -13.83 4.45
N ASN A 172 7.66 -14.12 5.54
CA ASN A 172 6.21 -14.35 5.50
C ASN A 172 5.46 -13.07 5.05
N ASN A 173 5.90 -11.88 5.47
CA ASN A 173 5.31 -10.63 5.02
C ASN A 173 5.46 -10.46 3.49
N ARG A 174 6.66 -10.71 2.94
CA ARG A 174 6.90 -10.65 1.48
C ARG A 174 6.11 -11.73 0.73
N LYS A 175 6.10 -12.94 1.23
CA LYS A 175 5.32 -14.06 0.69
C LYS A 175 3.83 -13.74 0.66
N SER A 176 3.30 -13.06 1.68
CA SER A 176 1.90 -12.67 1.78
C SER A 176 1.46 -11.77 0.63
N VAL A 177 2.29 -10.82 0.23
CA VAL A 177 2.01 -9.94 -0.93
C VAL A 177 1.91 -10.74 -2.22
N LEU A 178 2.91 -11.57 -2.52
CA LEU A 178 2.86 -12.44 -3.71
C LEU A 178 1.65 -13.38 -3.70
N ASN A 179 1.37 -13.98 -2.55
CA ASN A 179 0.21 -14.86 -2.40
C ASN A 179 -1.10 -14.12 -2.64
N GLY A 180 -1.22 -12.88 -2.18
CA GLY A 180 -2.37 -12.01 -2.44
C GLY A 180 -2.57 -11.76 -3.94
N ILE A 181 -1.48 -11.42 -4.65
CA ILE A 181 -1.51 -11.17 -6.11
C ILE A 181 -1.92 -12.42 -6.88
N PHE A 182 -1.28 -13.57 -6.63
CA PHE A 182 -1.63 -14.83 -7.31
C PHE A 182 -3.05 -15.29 -6.99
N ARG A 183 -3.49 -15.12 -5.74
CA ARG A 183 -4.88 -15.43 -5.35
C ARG A 183 -5.88 -14.53 -6.08
N HIS A 184 -5.57 -13.25 -6.25
CA HIS A 184 -6.39 -12.33 -7.04
C HIS A 184 -6.47 -12.78 -8.50
N ALA A 185 -5.36 -13.20 -9.11
CA ALA A 185 -5.33 -13.72 -10.45
C ALA A 185 -6.15 -15.02 -10.62
N VAL A 186 -6.12 -15.92 -9.62
CA VAL A 186 -6.95 -17.14 -9.64
C VAL A 186 -8.44 -16.80 -9.51
N LEU A 187 -8.80 -15.90 -8.60
CA LEU A 187 -10.20 -15.49 -8.39
C LEU A 187 -10.81 -14.78 -9.61
N ASN A 188 -9.99 -14.10 -10.41
CA ASN A 188 -10.40 -13.46 -11.66
C ASN A 188 -10.18 -14.36 -12.89
N GLU A 189 -9.93 -15.65 -12.71
CA GLU A 189 -9.77 -16.64 -13.78
C GLU A 189 -8.64 -16.33 -14.77
N ILE A 190 -7.67 -15.47 -14.39
CA ILE A 190 -6.50 -15.12 -15.20
C ILE A 190 -5.53 -16.30 -15.26
N ILE A 191 -5.40 -17.03 -14.14
CA ILE A 191 -4.65 -18.28 -14.04
C ILE A 191 -5.49 -19.35 -13.33
N THR A 192 -5.25 -20.62 -13.61
CA THR A 192 -6.01 -21.74 -13.05
C THR A 192 -5.54 -22.17 -11.68
N PHE A 193 -4.28 -21.93 -11.35
CA PHE A 193 -3.69 -22.27 -10.05
C PHE A 193 -2.59 -21.28 -9.67
N SER A 194 -2.34 -21.15 -8.39
CA SER A 194 -1.30 -20.28 -7.86
C SER A 194 0.05 -20.99 -7.82
N PRO A 195 1.12 -20.44 -8.44
CA PRO A 195 2.45 -21.07 -8.44
C PRO A 195 3.16 -21.02 -7.07
N ILE A 196 2.58 -20.34 -6.09
CA ILE A 196 3.12 -20.25 -4.72
C ILE A 196 2.57 -21.35 -3.79
N THR A 197 1.51 -22.05 -4.24
CA THR A 197 0.93 -23.15 -3.47
C THR A 197 1.93 -24.30 -3.36
N ASP A 198 2.00 -24.91 -2.18
CA ASP A 198 2.81 -26.09 -1.88
C ASP A 198 4.34 -25.96 -2.12
N LEU A 199 4.86 -24.73 -2.20
CA LEU A 199 6.30 -24.54 -2.28
C LEU A 199 7.00 -25.03 -0.99
N PRO A 200 8.13 -25.76 -1.11
CA PRO A 200 8.86 -26.31 0.03
C PRO A 200 9.65 -25.25 0.80
N CYS A 201 8.93 -24.28 1.40
CA CYS A 201 9.54 -23.19 2.16
C CYS A 201 10.24 -23.63 3.46
N ASN A 202 10.06 -24.88 3.88
CA ASN A 202 10.77 -25.49 5.01
C ASN A 202 12.27 -25.69 4.74
N THR A 203 12.67 -25.78 3.48
CA THR A 203 14.08 -25.91 3.07
C THR A 203 14.87 -24.60 3.14
N LEU A 204 14.17 -23.47 3.27
CA LEU A 204 14.78 -22.16 3.33
C LEU A 204 15.38 -21.88 4.71
N LYS A 205 16.57 -21.26 4.72
CA LYS A 205 17.25 -20.87 5.95
C LYS A 205 16.90 -19.43 6.33
N PHE A 206 16.65 -19.21 7.60
CA PHE A 206 16.24 -17.89 8.13
C PHE A 206 17.19 -17.43 9.22
N LYS A 207 17.33 -16.11 9.35
CA LYS A 207 17.97 -15.50 10.50
C LYS A 207 17.13 -15.75 11.74
N LEU A 208 17.79 -16.08 12.84
CA LEU A 208 17.11 -16.14 14.12
C LEU A 208 16.52 -14.77 14.49
N PRO A 209 15.30 -14.71 15.01
CA PRO A 209 14.75 -13.47 15.48
C PRO A 209 15.63 -12.90 16.60
N LYS A 210 15.75 -11.57 16.66
CA LYS A 210 16.32 -10.93 17.85
C LYS A 210 15.47 -11.33 19.06
N ALA A 211 16.10 -11.42 20.23
CA ALA A 211 15.39 -11.68 21.46
C ALA A 211 14.15 -10.77 21.58
N SER A 212 13.04 -11.34 22.00
CA SER A 212 11.82 -10.55 22.23
C SER A 212 12.11 -9.46 23.26
N LYS A 213 11.50 -8.28 23.07
CA LYS A 213 11.52 -7.24 24.08
C LYS A 213 10.92 -7.80 25.37
N LYS A 214 11.68 -7.78 26.44
CA LYS A 214 11.17 -8.18 27.76
C LYS A 214 10.22 -7.09 28.26
N ALA A 215 9.22 -7.49 29.03
CA ALA A 215 8.46 -6.55 29.83
C ALA A 215 9.40 -5.94 30.91
N TYR A 216 9.10 -4.72 31.31
CA TYR A 216 9.81 -4.11 32.45
C TYR A 216 9.58 -4.93 33.74
N THR A 217 10.63 -5.11 34.51
CA THR A 217 10.48 -5.66 35.86
C THR A 217 9.77 -4.64 36.78
N VAL A 218 9.36 -5.06 37.95
CA VAL A 218 8.72 -4.17 38.94
C VAL A 218 9.65 -3.03 39.29
N GLU A 219 10.94 -3.33 39.49
CA GLU A 219 11.98 -2.38 39.85
C GLU A 219 12.25 -1.38 38.71
N GLU A 220 12.41 -1.87 37.49
CA GLU A 220 12.60 -1.03 36.31
C GLU A 220 11.40 -0.08 36.09
N ARG A 221 10.17 -0.60 36.27
CA ARG A 221 8.95 0.21 36.23
C ARG A 221 8.96 1.31 37.31
N ALA A 222 9.30 0.97 38.54
CA ALA A 222 9.36 1.92 39.62
C ALA A 222 10.40 3.02 39.37
N MET A 223 11.58 2.65 38.87
CA MET A 223 12.64 3.61 38.52
C MET A 223 12.18 4.55 37.39
N LEU A 224 11.58 4.02 36.34
CA LEU A 224 11.05 4.82 35.22
C LEU A 224 9.97 5.79 35.67
N LEU A 225 9.01 5.34 36.48
CA LEU A 225 7.96 6.21 37.00
C LEU A 225 8.52 7.28 37.95
N SER A 226 9.51 6.96 38.77
CA SER A 226 10.20 7.95 39.64
C SER A 226 10.91 8.99 38.78
N TYR A 227 11.63 8.58 37.78
CA TYR A 227 12.29 9.50 36.83
C TYR A 227 11.29 10.40 36.11
N LEU A 228 10.21 9.83 35.55
CA LEU A 228 9.18 10.61 34.85
C LEU A 228 8.52 11.67 35.74
N LYS A 229 8.43 11.43 37.05
CA LYS A 229 7.92 12.41 38.01
C LYS A 229 8.86 13.60 38.26
N THR A 230 10.16 13.46 37.96
CA THR A 230 11.13 14.56 38.04
C THR A 230 11.15 15.47 36.83
N LEU A 231 10.56 15.02 35.70
CA LEU A 231 10.45 15.80 34.48
C LEU A 231 9.30 16.80 34.58
N GLU A 232 9.29 17.75 33.63
CA GLU A 232 8.14 18.62 33.43
C GLU A 232 6.89 17.76 33.18
N GLN A 233 5.82 18.05 33.92
CA GLN A 233 4.57 17.29 33.87
C GLN A 233 3.68 17.80 32.76
N ASP A 234 4.18 17.74 31.48
CA ASP A 234 3.43 18.05 30.29
C ASP A 234 2.56 16.87 29.84
N ALA A 235 1.78 17.07 28.76
CA ALA A 235 0.89 16.04 28.24
C ALA A 235 1.62 14.76 27.78
N TYR A 236 2.86 14.86 27.26
CA TYR A 236 3.65 13.70 26.84
C TYR A 236 4.11 12.88 28.06
N THR A 237 4.71 13.55 29.02
CA THR A 237 5.19 12.92 30.26
C THR A 237 4.06 12.24 31.03
N LEU A 238 2.90 12.90 31.12
CA LEU A 238 1.71 12.34 31.76
C LEU A 238 1.12 11.18 30.97
N ALA A 239 1.08 11.23 29.63
CA ALA A 239 0.62 10.11 28.80
C ALA A 239 1.51 8.86 28.93
N ILE A 240 2.84 9.06 29.01
CA ILE A 240 3.80 7.96 29.25
C ILE A 240 3.57 7.35 30.63
N GLN A 241 3.42 8.17 31.69
CA GLN A 241 3.11 7.66 33.03
C GLN A 241 1.77 6.91 33.06
N PHE A 242 0.75 7.44 32.36
CA PHE A 242 -0.58 6.83 32.26
C PHE A 242 -0.54 5.43 31.66
N ALA A 243 0.31 5.22 30.62
CA ALA A 243 0.48 3.91 29.99
C ALA A 243 0.93 2.79 30.93
N PHE A 244 1.47 3.12 32.09
CA PHE A 244 1.86 2.14 33.12
C PHE A 244 0.73 1.72 34.06
N TYR A 245 -0.43 2.37 33.99
CA TYR A 245 -1.54 2.15 34.92
C TYR A 245 -2.75 1.41 34.33
N GLY A 246 -2.64 0.98 33.06
CA GLY A 246 -3.67 0.15 32.41
C GLY A 246 -3.13 -0.57 31.18
N ILE A 247 -3.96 -1.39 30.55
CA ILE A 247 -3.60 -2.16 29.34
C ILE A 247 -4.01 -1.36 28.10
N PHE A 248 -3.27 -0.29 27.81
CA PHE A 248 -3.55 0.62 26.72
C PHE A 248 -2.62 0.43 25.53
N ARG A 249 -3.17 0.56 24.31
CA ARG A 249 -2.36 0.79 23.12
C ARG A 249 -2.09 2.28 22.97
N VAL A 250 -0.95 2.64 22.38
CA VAL A 250 -0.57 4.07 22.19
C VAL A 250 -1.66 4.86 21.48
N GLY A 251 -2.29 4.28 20.41
CA GLY A 251 -3.39 4.93 19.72
C GLY A 251 -4.64 5.14 20.55
N GLU A 252 -4.91 4.27 21.50
CA GLU A 252 -6.04 4.37 22.45
C GLU A 252 -5.82 5.52 23.43
N ILE A 253 -4.59 5.64 23.98
CA ILE A 253 -4.23 6.78 24.85
C ILE A 253 -4.38 8.11 24.08
N LYS A 254 -3.86 8.17 22.87
CA LYS A 254 -3.98 9.37 22.01
C LYS A 254 -5.42 9.71 21.62
N GLY A 255 -6.28 8.71 21.51
CA GLY A 255 -7.69 8.86 21.14
C GLY A 255 -8.64 8.98 22.33
N LEU A 256 -8.14 8.99 23.57
CA LEU A 256 -8.98 9.05 24.76
C LEU A 256 -9.70 10.41 24.86
N THR A 257 -11.00 10.36 25.15
CA THR A 257 -11.86 11.53 25.32
C THR A 257 -12.44 11.59 26.72
N TRP A 258 -12.78 12.78 27.21
CA TRP A 258 -13.30 12.99 28.55
C TRP A 258 -14.64 12.30 28.83
N ASP A 259 -15.43 12.03 27.82
CA ASP A 259 -16.71 11.33 27.91
C ASP A 259 -16.58 9.80 28.11
N THR A 260 -15.35 9.31 28.20
CA THR A 260 -15.06 7.89 28.45
C THR A 260 -14.71 7.58 29.90
N GLU A 261 -14.63 8.61 30.74
CA GLU A 261 -14.32 8.50 32.16
C GLU A 261 -15.60 8.44 33.02
N ASN A 262 -15.65 7.51 33.93
CA ASN A 262 -16.67 7.44 34.97
C ASN A 262 -16.02 6.97 36.28
N GLU A 263 -15.86 7.89 37.23
CA GLU A 263 -15.18 7.68 38.51
C GLU A 263 -13.75 7.14 38.32
N ASN A 264 -13.52 5.85 38.62
CA ASN A 264 -12.24 5.15 38.43
C ASN A 264 -12.21 4.23 37.23
N ILE A 265 -13.25 4.25 36.39
CA ILE A 265 -13.39 3.38 35.22
C ILE A 265 -13.20 4.20 33.94
N ILE A 266 -12.37 3.71 33.04
CA ILE A 266 -12.21 4.25 31.70
C ILE A 266 -12.76 3.27 30.67
N THR A 267 -13.54 3.77 29.72
CA THR A 267 -14.01 3.01 28.57
C THR A 267 -13.15 3.32 27.35
N ILE A 268 -12.46 2.31 26.81
CA ILE A 268 -11.69 2.41 25.60
C ILE A 268 -12.62 2.11 24.41
N LYS A 269 -13.09 3.14 23.72
CA LYS A 269 -14.05 3.02 22.61
C LYS A 269 -13.47 3.46 21.25
N GLN A 270 -12.28 4.08 21.24
CA GLN A 270 -11.67 4.59 20.03
C GLN A 270 -10.15 4.69 20.16
N GLN A 271 -9.48 4.86 19.03
CA GLN A 271 -8.05 5.13 18.92
C GLN A 271 -7.79 6.25 17.92
N LEU A 272 -6.76 7.05 18.14
CA LEU A 272 -6.27 8.00 17.16
C LEU A 272 -5.20 7.33 16.31
N VAL A 273 -5.42 7.29 15.00
CA VAL A 273 -4.49 6.71 14.03
C VAL A 273 -4.10 7.76 13.00
N GLU A 274 -2.89 7.62 12.46
CA GLU A 274 -2.47 8.37 11.29
C GLU A 274 -2.75 7.53 10.05
N GLU A 275 -3.42 8.12 9.08
CA GLU A 275 -3.78 7.47 7.81
C GLU A 275 -3.33 8.30 6.62
N ARG A 276 -3.11 7.58 5.54
CA ARG A 276 -2.89 8.13 4.20
C ARG A 276 -3.85 7.41 3.26
N THR A 277 -4.40 8.11 2.32
CA THR A 277 -5.30 7.55 1.31
C THR A 277 -4.53 7.27 0.03
N LEU A 278 -4.69 6.08 -0.53
CA LEU A 278 -4.14 5.73 -1.83
C LEU A 278 -4.84 6.57 -2.92
N GLN A 279 -4.05 7.19 -3.80
CA GLN A 279 -4.51 7.98 -4.94
C GLN A 279 -4.50 7.13 -6.23
N GLU A 280 -5.12 7.61 -7.28
CA GLU A 280 -5.22 6.91 -8.57
C GLU A 280 -3.85 6.62 -9.20
N ASP A 281 -2.87 7.46 -8.98
CA ASP A 281 -1.48 7.31 -9.45
C ASP A 281 -0.63 6.37 -8.58
N MET A 282 -1.24 5.62 -7.66
CA MET A 282 -0.58 4.73 -6.70
C MET A 282 0.32 5.44 -5.67
N THR A 283 0.22 6.76 -5.55
CA THR A 283 0.83 7.54 -4.47
C THR A 283 -0.11 7.64 -3.26
N PHE A 284 0.39 8.18 -2.16
CA PHE A 284 -0.41 8.37 -0.96
C PHE A 284 -0.59 9.86 -0.66
N SER A 285 -1.76 10.22 -0.16
CA SER A 285 -2.03 11.55 0.37
C SER A 285 -1.08 11.90 1.52
N HIS A 286 -1.01 13.18 1.88
CA HIS A 286 -0.38 13.58 3.14
C HIS A 286 -1.06 12.86 4.32
N PRO A 287 -0.28 12.50 5.37
CA PRO A 287 -0.83 11.84 6.54
C PRO A 287 -1.84 12.76 7.25
N HIS A 288 -2.98 12.20 7.63
CA HIS A 288 -3.99 12.88 8.43
C HIS A 288 -4.40 12.00 9.61
N ARG A 289 -4.89 12.61 10.67
CA ARG A 289 -5.25 11.90 11.90
C ARG A 289 -6.74 11.67 11.94
N VAL A 290 -7.12 10.41 12.23
CA VAL A 290 -8.52 9.97 12.27
C VAL A 290 -8.78 9.20 13.56
N LEU A 291 -9.92 9.47 14.19
CA LEU A 291 -10.45 8.64 15.27
C LEU A 291 -11.16 7.45 14.65
N LYS A 292 -10.79 6.26 15.08
CA LYS A 292 -11.38 4.97 14.64
C LYS A 292 -11.64 4.07 15.82
N ASP A 293 -12.46 3.05 15.60
CA ASP A 293 -12.64 1.97 16.56
C ASP A 293 -11.30 1.34 16.95
N PRO A 294 -11.16 0.83 18.18
CA PRO A 294 -9.97 0.12 18.59
C PRO A 294 -9.68 -1.07 17.67
N LYS A 295 -8.40 -1.37 17.47
CA LYS A 295 -7.97 -2.46 16.58
C LYS A 295 -8.48 -3.81 17.07
N GLY A 296 -9.19 -4.54 16.22
CA GLY A 296 -9.70 -5.89 16.49
C GLY A 296 -11.18 -6.02 16.14
N ASN A 297 -11.82 -7.08 16.64
CA ASN A 297 -13.26 -7.24 16.51
C ASN A 297 -13.94 -6.18 17.39
N PRO A 298 -14.87 -5.35 16.86
CA PRO A 298 -15.55 -4.29 17.62
C PRO A 298 -16.20 -4.78 18.90
N PHE A 299 -16.75 -6.00 18.90
CA PHE A 299 -17.38 -6.61 20.09
C PHE A 299 -16.42 -6.80 21.27
N TYR A 300 -15.12 -7.00 21.02
CA TYR A 300 -14.11 -7.28 22.05
C TYR A 300 -13.08 -6.18 22.21
N SER A 301 -13.04 -5.23 21.29
CA SER A 301 -12.06 -4.15 21.30
C SER A 301 -12.50 -2.96 22.13
N ILE A 302 -13.82 -2.74 22.29
CA ILE A 302 -14.38 -1.79 23.25
C ILE A 302 -14.36 -2.48 24.61
N ARG A 303 -13.70 -1.86 25.57
CA ARG A 303 -13.52 -2.42 26.91
C ARG A 303 -13.41 -1.35 27.96
N THR A 304 -13.66 -1.73 29.19
CA THR A 304 -13.46 -0.90 30.36
C THR A 304 -12.18 -1.31 31.10
N GLU A 305 -11.49 -0.35 31.65
CA GLU A 305 -10.30 -0.54 32.50
C GLU A 305 -10.52 0.22 33.80
N GLU A 306 -10.33 -0.46 34.93
CA GLU A 306 -10.32 0.18 36.24
C GLU A 306 -8.92 0.78 36.53
N LEU A 307 -8.88 2.05 36.85
CA LEU A 307 -7.64 2.77 37.11
C LEU A 307 -7.30 2.79 38.60
N PRO A 308 -6.05 2.56 38.96
CA PRO A 308 -5.56 2.86 40.31
C PRO A 308 -5.54 4.38 40.54
N GLU A 309 -5.56 4.79 41.80
CA GLU A 309 -5.55 6.21 42.19
C GLU A 309 -4.45 7.04 41.49
N ALA A 310 -3.27 6.43 41.27
CA ALA A 310 -2.19 7.09 40.55
C ALA A 310 -2.57 7.42 39.08
N GLY A 311 -3.35 6.57 38.42
CA GLY A 311 -3.87 6.81 37.07
C GLY A 311 -4.92 7.92 37.08
N ILE A 312 -5.81 7.92 38.05
CA ILE A 312 -6.83 8.95 38.23
C ILE A 312 -6.17 10.32 38.46
N ASN A 313 -5.11 10.38 39.29
CA ASN A 313 -4.38 11.61 39.55
C ASN A 313 -3.72 12.18 38.28
N ILE A 314 -3.31 11.35 37.32
CA ILE A 314 -2.83 11.80 36.02
C ILE A 314 -3.98 12.45 35.21
N LEU A 315 -5.17 11.86 35.19
CA LEU A 315 -6.34 12.44 34.52
C LEU A 315 -6.72 13.79 35.14
N ARG A 316 -6.69 13.92 36.47
CA ARG A 316 -6.93 15.22 37.15
C ARG A 316 -5.93 16.28 36.70
N LYS A 317 -4.63 15.96 36.66
CA LYS A 317 -3.59 16.87 36.14
C LYS A 317 -3.82 17.22 34.68
N MET A 318 -4.19 16.25 33.85
CA MET A 318 -4.52 16.50 32.46
C MET A 318 -5.75 17.40 32.31
N LYS A 319 -6.75 17.29 33.22
CA LYS A 319 -7.91 18.16 33.23
C LYS A 319 -7.56 19.60 33.54
N GLU A 320 -6.55 19.83 34.42
CA GLU A 320 -6.02 21.15 34.69
C GLU A 320 -5.25 21.73 33.49
N LEU A 321 -4.41 20.92 32.85
CA LEU A 321 -3.62 21.33 31.68
C LEU A 321 -4.47 21.52 30.39
N ASN A 322 -5.52 20.73 30.22
CA ASN A 322 -6.32 20.70 29.01
C ASN A 322 -7.83 20.63 29.32
N PRO A 323 -8.40 21.64 30.01
CA PRO A 323 -9.79 21.59 30.50
C PRO A 323 -10.84 21.52 29.39
N ASN A 324 -10.58 22.12 28.23
CA ASN A 324 -11.48 22.25 27.11
C ASN A 324 -11.07 21.40 25.89
N GLY A 325 -10.05 20.55 26.03
CA GLY A 325 -9.58 19.70 24.95
C GLY A 325 -10.57 18.60 24.61
N LYS A 326 -10.74 18.34 23.30
CA LYS A 326 -11.57 17.23 22.82
C LYS A 326 -11.00 15.87 23.23
N LEU A 327 -9.67 15.73 23.20
CA LEU A 327 -8.95 14.55 23.67
C LEU A 327 -8.34 14.83 25.04
N VAL A 328 -8.18 13.79 25.84
CA VAL A 328 -7.56 13.91 27.17
C VAL A 328 -6.12 14.38 27.04
N PHE A 329 -5.33 13.68 26.23
CA PHE A 329 -3.91 13.97 26.04
C PHE A 329 -3.69 14.85 24.81
N MET A 330 -3.61 16.16 25.01
CA MET A 330 -3.28 17.16 23.98
C MET A 330 -2.14 18.05 24.49
N HIS A 331 -1.25 18.44 23.59
CA HIS A 331 -0.18 19.40 23.86
C HIS A 331 -0.37 20.61 22.95
N GLU A 332 -0.43 21.82 23.54
CA GLU A 332 -0.67 23.09 22.80
C GLU A 332 -1.87 23.03 21.83
N GLY A 333 -2.97 22.44 22.28
CA GLY A 333 -4.19 22.31 21.47
C GLY A 333 -4.11 21.28 20.34
N ARG A 334 -3.03 20.47 20.26
CA ARG A 334 -2.83 19.44 19.23
C ARG A 334 -2.78 18.04 19.85
N PRO A 335 -3.31 17.02 19.17
CA PRO A 335 -3.16 15.63 19.60
C PRO A 335 -1.67 15.26 19.69
N LEU A 336 -1.30 14.38 20.64
CA LEU A 336 0.06 13.87 20.75
C LEU A 336 0.53 13.17 19.47
N THR A 337 1.80 13.33 19.12
CA THR A 337 2.44 12.70 17.94
C THR A 337 2.95 11.30 18.20
#